data_ceceeb3b487401b17c2d32d816b66496
#
_entry.id   ceceeb3b487401b17c2d32d816b66496
#
_cell.length_a   1.000
_cell.length_b   1.000
_cell.length_c   1.000
_cell.angle_alpha   90.00
_cell.angle_beta   90.00
_cell.angle_gamma   90.00
#
_symmetry.space_group_name_H-M   'P 1'
#
loop_
_entity.id
_entity.type
_entity.pdbx_description
1 polymer ?
#
loop_
_entity_poly.entity_id
_entity_poly.type
_entity_poly.pdbx_seq_one_letter_code
_entity_poly.pdbx_strand_id
1 'polypeptide(L)'
;MKVGIHMARRSQPSNVPEELRQSLVELLTNFAEELQKEDLRKKVVALVPAFHKLRDLGSSLIPQSEAASARERIIAYLKQYPRVVIDGDELMVVSGIDEWARRVRELRVQFGWWIYSGVTFNQMAQNPDDEAMLRTMGIDPKTIRPDQYVLMREEQDRDAAHRWNVLNEIRKKKVSVKEKIIEYLRKNVGTPVTGEELSYLAGDTKEWARRVRELRTEDGWPIATKNTGRNDLPVGVYVLEEDRQAYEHDRIIPDPIRVAVLERDGFKCTCCGWSRDKLNRDDPRKMLELHHKQQHKDGGENTVENLITLCNVCHDAIHRQKE
;
A
#
# COMPACT_ATOMS: atom_id res chain seq x y z
N MET A 1 -20.55 48.92 31.02
CA MET A 1 -20.43 49.02 29.55
C MET A 1 -19.66 47.79 29.06
N LYS A 2 -20.38 46.83 28.42
CA LYS A 2 -19.75 45.66 27.81
C LYS A 2 -19.35 46.07 26.40
N VAL A 3 -18.05 46.17 26.13
CA VAL A 3 -17.53 46.39 24.78
C VAL A 3 -17.64 45.06 24.04
N GLY A 4 -18.58 44.96 23.14
CA GLY A 4 -18.72 43.83 22.21
C GLY A 4 -17.58 43.86 21.18
N ILE A 5 -16.68 42.92 21.25
CA ILE A 5 -15.69 42.68 20.19
C ILE A 5 -16.48 42.06 19.03
N HIS A 6 -16.85 42.86 18.04
CA HIS A 6 -17.26 42.38 16.74
C HIS A 6 -16.03 41.70 16.09
N MET A 7 -15.99 40.38 16.13
CA MET A 7 -15.12 39.63 15.22
C MET A 7 -15.60 39.94 13.79
N ALA A 8 -14.85 40.74 13.07
CA ALA A 8 -15.04 40.92 11.64
C ALA A 8 -15.02 39.56 10.97
N ARG A 9 -16.11 39.21 10.24
CA ARG A 9 -16.13 38.05 9.34
C ARG A 9 -14.89 38.18 8.45
N ARG A 10 -13.96 37.19 8.56
CA ARG A 10 -12.87 37.05 7.60
C ARG A 10 -13.51 37.08 6.21
N SER A 11 -13.16 38.08 5.39
CA SER A 11 -13.44 38.02 3.96
C SER A 11 -12.93 36.68 3.44
N GLN A 12 -13.74 35.96 2.65
CA GLN A 12 -13.28 34.74 2.02
C GLN A 12 -11.97 35.09 1.28
N PRO A 13 -10.86 34.39 1.56
CA PRO A 13 -9.60 34.69 0.89
C PRO A 13 -9.82 34.49 -0.62
N SER A 14 -9.28 35.41 -1.42
CA SER A 14 -9.21 35.20 -2.87
C SER A 14 -8.58 33.86 -3.17
N ASN A 15 -9.24 33.03 -3.97
CA ASN A 15 -8.73 31.73 -4.42
C ASN A 15 -8.03 31.84 -5.79
N VAL A 16 -7.74 33.05 -6.25
CA VAL A 16 -7.03 33.30 -7.50
C VAL A 16 -5.52 33.25 -7.23
N PRO A 17 -4.80 32.26 -7.81
CA PRO A 17 -3.36 32.08 -7.53
C PRO A 17 -2.53 33.35 -7.73
N GLU A 18 -2.83 34.18 -8.76
CA GLU A 18 -2.08 35.39 -9.04
C GLU A 18 -2.28 36.47 -7.96
N GLU A 19 -3.49 36.65 -7.44
CA GLU A 19 -3.74 37.58 -6.34
C GLU A 19 -3.03 37.15 -5.05
N LEU A 20 -3.01 35.83 -4.77
CA LEU A 20 -2.29 35.28 -3.64
C LEU A 20 -0.78 35.47 -3.79
N ARG A 21 -0.25 35.27 -4.99
CA ARG A 21 1.16 35.51 -5.31
C ARG A 21 1.55 36.97 -5.09
N GLN A 22 0.75 37.90 -5.61
CA GLN A 22 0.99 39.34 -5.43
C GLN A 22 0.96 39.76 -3.96
N SER A 23 -0.04 39.30 -3.21
CA SER A 23 -0.13 39.54 -1.77
C SER A 23 1.05 38.95 -0.99
N LEU A 24 1.56 37.78 -1.38
CA LEU A 24 2.76 37.19 -0.78
C LEU A 24 4.01 38.05 -1.06
N VAL A 25 4.19 38.52 -2.30
CA VAL A 25 5.30 39.41 -2.66
C VAL A 25 5.27 40.67 -1.83
N GLU A 26 4.09 41.31 -1.66
CA GLU A 26 3.93 42.48 -0.82
C GLU A 26 4.33 42.21 0.64
N LEU A 27 3.84 41.13 1.22
CA LEU A 27 4.18 40.73 2.60
C LEU A 27 5.70 40.53 2.78
N LEU A 28 6.36 39.88 1.82
CA LEU A 28 7.80 39.63 1.89
C LEU A 28 8.61 40.91 1.66
N THR A 29 8.13 41.84 0.81
CA THR A 29 8.75 43.15 0.60
C THR A 29 8.70 44.00 1.86
N ASN A 30 7.53 44.04 2.51
CA ASN A 30 7.35 44.80 3.76
C ASN A 30 8.12 44.19 4.93
N PHE A 31 8.37 42.87 4.89
CA PHE A 31 9.15 42.21 5.91
C PHE A 31 10.62 42.65 5.97
N ALA A 32 11.16 43.23 4.92
CA ALA A 32 12.52 43.76 4.89
C ALA A 32 12.78 44.79 6.00
N GLU A 33 11.78 45.60 6.34
CA GLU A 33 11.86 46.58 7.46
C GLU A 33 11.83 45.88 8.82
N GLU A 34 10.99 44.85 8.97
CA GLU A 34 10.88 44.08 10.20
C GLU A 34 12.17 43.31 10.50
N LEU A 35 12.88 42.87 9.45
CA LEU A 35 14.13 42.11 9.57
C LEU A 35 15.25 42.92 10.25
N GLN A 36 15.22 44.27 10.15
CA GLN A 36 16.21 45.18 10.75
C GLN A 36 15.96 45.37 12.26
N LYS A 37 14.81 45.02 12.82
CA LYS A 37 14.50 45.18 14.24
C LYS A 37 15.28 44.17 15.08
N GLU A 38 15.60 44.55 16.34
CA GLU A 38 16.34 43.65 17.25
C GLU A 38 15.47 42.49 17.80
N ASP A 39 14.17 42.75 18.01
CA ASP A 39 13.23 41.83 18.65
C ASP A 39 12.91 40.62 17.75
N LEU A 40 13.47 39.46 18.09
CA LEU A 40 13.26 38.24 17.36
C LEU A 40 11.77 37.82 17.28
N ARG A 41 11.00 38.02 18.37
CA ARG A 41 9.58 37.64 18.38
C ARG A 41 8.78 38.46 17.39
N LYS A 42 9.08 39.80 17.29
CA LYS A 42 8.43 40.68 16.31
C LYS A 42 8.72 40.21 14.89
N LYS A 43 9.98 39.89 14.58
CA LYS A 43 10.35 39.34 13.26
C LYS A 43 9.55 38.07 12.94
N VAL A 44 9.50 37.10 13.86
CA VAL A 44 8.76 35.85 13.66
C VAL A 44 7.26 36.12 13.45
N VAL A 45 6.64 36.97 14.29
CA VAL A 45 5.20 37.27 14.17
C VAL A 45 4.89 37.99 12.85
N ALA A 46 5.77 38.91 12.39
CA ALA A 46 5.61 39.59 11.12
C ALA A 46 5.69 38.69 9.90
N LEU A 47 6.42 37.55 10.00
CA LEU A 47 6.55 36.57 8.92
C LEU A 47 5.36 35.59 8.84
N VAL A 48 4.61 35.38 9.92
CA VAL A 48 3.48 34.45 9.98
C VAL A 48 2.45 34.68 8.85
N PRO A 49 2.03 35.91 8.52
CA PRO A 49 1.08 36.12 7.43
C PRO A 49 1.60 35.67 6.06
N ALA A 50 2.90 35.85 5.77
CA ALA A 50 3.52 35.39 4.53
C ALA A 50 3.54 33.86 4.46
N PHE A 51 3.82 33.20 5.57
CA PHE A 51 3.78 31.71 5.66
C PHE A 51 2.37 31.17 5.39
N HIS A 52 1.33 31.77 5.97
CA HIS A 52 -0.06 31.40 5.69
C HIS A 52 -0.42 31.64 4.21
N LYS A 53 0.00 32.77 3.66
CA LYS A 53 -0.28 33.16 2.26
C LYS A 53 0.39 32.22 1.27
N LEU A 54 1.61 31.72 1.58
CA LEU A 54 2.30 30.71 0.77
C LEU A 54 1.52 29.39 0.74
N ARG A 55 0.96 28.97 1.87
CA ARG A 55 0.11 27.79 1.95
C ARG A 55 -1.20 27.93 1.17
N ASP A 56 -1.82 29.11 1.27
CA ASP A 56 -3.02 29.42 0.48
C ASP A 56 -2.72 29.38 -1.02
N LEU A 57 -1.58 29.96 -1.44
CA LEU A 57 -1.12 29.92 -2.83
C LEU A 57 -0.90 28.47 -3.31
N GLY A 58 -0.16 27.65 -2.56
CA GLY A 58 0.05 26.25 -2.90
C GLY A 58 -1.27 25.49 -3.08
N SER A 59 -2.20 25.63 -2.12
CA SER A 59 -3.49 24.97 -2.19
C SER A 59 -4.42 25.47 -3.30
N SER A 60 -4.21 26.70 -3.80
CA SER A 60 -5.00 27.30 -4.88
C SER A 60 -4.59 26.82 -6.28
N LEU A 61 -3.46 26.09 -6.41
CA LEU A 61 -3.00 25.52 -7.68
C LEU A 61 -3.95 24.44 -8.21
N ILE A 62 -4.73 23.82 -7.32
CA ILE A 62 -5.84 22.95 -7.70
C ILE A 62 -7.15 23.69 -7.39
N PRO A 63 -7.99 23.97 -8.40
CA PRO A 63 -9.21 24.73 -8.20
C PRO A 63 -10.13 24.11 -7.16
N GLN A 64 -10.78 24.95 -6.34
CA GLN A 64 -11.70 24.48 -5.30
C GLN A 64 -12.91 23.72 -5.89
N SER A 65 -13.30 24.01 -7.12
CA SER A 65 -14.32 23.26 -7.86
C SER A 65 -13.91 21.83 -8.18
N GLU A 66 -12.60 21.56 -8.27
CA GLU A 66 -12.05 20.22 -8.52
C GLU A 66 -11.79 19.47 -7.20
N ALA A 67 -11.23 20.18 -6.20
CA ALA A 67 -10.88 19.58 -4.91
C ALA A 67 -11.04 20.58 -3.76
N ALA A 68 -12.11 20.44 -2.98
CA ALA A 68 -12.47 21.37 -1.91
C ALA A 68 -11.65 21.18 -0.63
N SER A 69 -11.17 19.97 -0.35
CA SER A 69 -10.43 19.62 0.86
C SER A 69 -8.97 19.29 0.56
N ALA A 70 -8.11 19.41 1.58
CA ALA A 70 -6.68 19.04 1.48
C ALA A 70 -6.51 17.56 1.02
N ARG A 71 -7.36 16.66 1.47
CA ARG A 71 -7.35 15.24 1.06
C ARG A 71 -7.71 15.09 -0.41
N GLU A 72 -8.72 15.81 -0.88
CA GLU A 72 -9.14 15.79 -2.29
C GLU A 72 -8.06 16.38 -3.19
N ARG A 73 -7.39 17.44 -2.77
CA ARG A 73 -6.26 18.00 -3.52
C ARG A 73 -5.08 17.02 -3.63
N ILE A 74 -4.72 16.34 -2.55
CA ILE A 74 -3.67 15.31 -2.58
C ILE A 74 -4.01 14.22 -3.60
N ILE A 75 -5.23 13.66 -3.54
CA ILE A 75 -5.58 12.58 -4.48
C ILE A 75 -5.73 13.07 -5.91
N ALA A 76 -6.25 14.28 -6.13
CA ALA A 76 -6.33 14.89 -7.45
C ALA A 76 -4.93 15.06 -8.07
N TYR A 77 -3.96 15.57 -7.29
CA TYR A 77 -2.57 15.68 -7.73
C TYR A 77 -1.95 14.32 -8.07
N LEU A 78 -2.06 13.33 -7.20
CA LEU A 78 -1.53 12.00 -7.44
C LEU A 78 -2.15 11.32 -8.68
N LYS A 79 -3.43 11.58 -8.99
CA LYS A 79 -4.12 11.06 -10.18
C LYS A 79 -3.69 11.73 -11.48
N GLN A 80 -3.14 12.93 -11.43
CA GLN A 80 -2.53 13.57 -12.60
C GLN A 80 -1.17 12.92 -12.96
N TYR A 81 -0.52 12.27 -11.97
CA TYR A 81 0.80 11.68 -12.11
C TYR A 81 0.83 10.21 -11.62
N PRO A 82 0.04 9.31 -12.23
CA PRO A 82 0.02 7.91 -11.82
C PRO A 82 1.38 7.25 -12.11
N ARG A 83 1.86 6.44 -11.18
CA ARG A 83 3.15 5.74 -11.23
C ARG A 83 4.39 6.65 -11.26
N VAL A 84 4.22 7.93 -10.97
CA VAL A 84 5.32 8.87 -10.80
C VAL A 84 5.66 8.95 -9.32
N VAL A 85 6.96 9.06 -9.00
CA VAL A 85 7.44 9.29 -7.63
C VAL A 85 7.19 10.74 -7.27
N ILE A 86 6.38 10.98 -6.26
CA ILE A 86 5.97 12.30 -5.76
C ILE A 86 6.61 12.52 -4.39
N ASP A 87 7.24 13.67 -4.21
CA ASP A 87 7.82 14.06 -2.93
C ASP A 87 6.74 14.47 -1.91
N GLY A 88 7.01 14.22 -0.62
CA GLY A 88 6.16 14.70 0.45
C GLY A 88 5.98 16.21 0.45
N ASP A 89 7.02 16.96 0.07
CA ASP A 89 6.98 18.41 -0.05
C ASP A 89 5.98 18.88 -1.13
N GLU A 90 5.85 18.16 -2.25
CA GLU A 90 4.83 18.45 -3.25
C GLU A 90 3.42 18.28 -2.66
N LEU A 91 3.22 17.20 -1.89
CA LEU A 91 1.95 16.94 -1.21
C LEU A 91 1.65 17.96 -0.12
N MET A 92 2.66 18.47 0.57
CA MET A 92 2.54 19.57 1.51
C MET A 92 2.07 20.84 0.78
N VAL A 93 2.66 21.18 -0.33
CA VAL A 93 2.31 22.38 -1.14
C VAL A 93 0.86 22.27 -1.62
N VAL A 94 0.48 21.23 -2.33
CA VAL A 94 -0.87 21.10 -2.89
C VAL A 94 -1.96 20.96 -1.83
N SER A 95 -1.65 20.36 -0.68
CA SER A 95 -2.60 20.23 0.43
C SER A 95 -2.83 21.55 1.17
N GLY A 96 -1.81 22.40 1.27
CA GLY A 96 -1.82 23.63 2.05
C GLY A 96 -1.90 23.43 3.56
N ILE A 97 -1.53 22.24 4.06
CA ILE A 97 -1.58 21.91 5.50
C ILE A 97 -0.32 21.19 5.98
N ASP A 98 0.02 21.30 7.26
CA ASP A 98 1.18 20.63 7.87
C ASP A 98 0.94 19.12 8.05
N GLU A 99 -0.31 18.69 8.31
CA GLU A 99 -0.68 17.30 8.54
C GLU A 99 -0.98 16.53 7.24
N TRP A 100 -0.34 16.87 6.13
CA TRP A 100 -0.56 16.21 4.84
C TRP A 100 -0.26 14.70 4.88
N ALA A 101 0.76 14.27 5.60
CA ALA A 101 1.12 12.85 5.74
C ALA A 101 0.00 12.03 6.39
N ARG A 102 -0.74 12.62 7.35
CA ARG A 102 -1.93 12.00 7.92
C ARG A 102 -3.03 11.83 6.86
N ARG A 103 -3.22 12.82 5.98
CA ARG A 103 -4.20 12.73 4.89
C ARG A 103 -3.84 11.66 3.85
N VAL A 104 -2.55 11.52 3.54
CA VAL A 104 -2.08 10.39 2.70
C VAL A 104 -2.39 9.05 3.35
N ARG A 105 -2.15 8.90 4.65
CA ARG A 105 -2.49 7.67 5.38
C ARG A 105 -4.00 7.39 5.35
N GLU A 106 -4.85 8.40 5.56
CA GLU A 106 -6.30 8.25 5.44
C GLU A 106 -6.70 7.79 4.03
N LEU A 107 -6.13 8.38 2.98
CA LEU A 107 -6.37 7.98 1.60
C LEU A 107 -6.03 6.51 1.35
N ARG A 108 -4.89 6.05 1.85
CA ARG A 108 -4.44 4.65 1.70
C ARG A 108 -5.35 3.66 2.43
N VAL A 109 -5.50 3.83 3.72
CA VAL A 109 -6.06 2.79 4.61
C VAL A 109 -7.57 2.94 4.78
N GLN A 110 -8.08 4.17 4.88
CA GLN A 110 -9.49 4.43 5.10
C GLN A 110 -10.29 4.52 3.80
N PHE A 111 -9.67 5.09 2.74
CA PHE A 111 -10.33 5.32 1.47
C PHE A 111 -9.90 4.33 0.36
N GLY A 112 -8.95 3.44 0.63
CA GLY A 112 -8.56 2.36 -0.28
C GLY A 112 -7.85 2.83 -1.55
N TRP A 113 -7.16 3.96 -1.50
CA TRP A 113 -6.30 4.38 -2.60
C TRP A 113 -4.95 3.66 -2.54
N TRP A 114 -4.50 3.12 -3.64
CA TRP A 114 -3.26 2.36 -3.74
C TRP A 114 -2.04 3.28 -3.86
N ILE A 115 -1.80 4.05 -2.80
CA ILE A 115 -0.67 4.95 -2.66
C ILE A 115 0.41 4.25 -1.83
N TYR A 116 1.57 3.97 -2.42
CA TYR A 116 2.70 3.34 -1.72
C TYR A 116 3.73 4.37 -1.32
N SER A 117 4.27 4.23 -0.11
CA SER A 117 5.36 5.06 0.38
C SER A 117 6.72 4.43 0.04
N GLY A 118 7.78 5.24 0.05
CA GLY A 118 9.14 4.72 -0.11
C GLY A 118 9.51 3.68 0.95
N VAL A 119 8.95 3.79 2.17
CA VAL A 119 9.12 2.76 3.21
C VAL A 119 8.58 1.42 2.72
N THR A 120 7.37 1.40 2.15
CA THR A 120 6.75 0.18 1.64
C THR A 120 7.53 -0.40 0.47
N PHE A 121 7.98 0.42 -0.49
CA PHE A 121 8.82 -0.03 -1.60
C PHE A 121 10.13 -0.66 -1.12
N ASN A 122 10.81 -0.01 -0.16
CA ASN A 122 12.06 -0.54 0.41
C ASN A 122 11.86 -1.88 1.14
N GLN A 123 10.70 -2.09 1.75
CA GLN A 123 10.37 -3.35 2.41
C GLN A 123 10.01 -4.45 1.39
N MET A 124 9.29 -4.12 0.33
CA MET A 124 8.99 -5.05 -0.77
C MET A 124 10.26 -5.48 -1.52
N ALA A 125 11.21 -4.55 -1.70
CA ALA A 125 12.50 -4.83 -2.35
C ALA A 125 13.42 -5.80 -1.58
N GLN A 126 13.05 -6.20 -0.35
CA GLN A 126 13.73 -7.29 0.34
C GLN A 126 13.43 -8.67 -0.30
N ASN A 127 12.36 -8.75 -1.12
CA ASN A 127 12.09 -9.89 -1.96
C ASN A 127 12.63 -9.61 -3.38
N PRO A 128 13.59 -10.41 -3.91
CA PRO A 128 14.19 -10.19 -5.22
C PRO A 128 13.17 -10.16 -6.38
N ASP A 129 12.10 -10.95 -6.30
CA ASP A 129 11.08 -11.01 -7.34
C ASP A 129 10.25 -9.71 -7.39
N ASP A 130 9.88 -9.16 -6.22
CA ASP A 130 9.18 -7.89 -6.13
C ASP A 130 10.08 -6.74 -6.57
N GLU A 131 11.37 -6.76 -6.21
CA GLU A 131 12.36 -5.76 -6.67
C GLU A 131 12.48 -5.77 -8.20
N ALA A 132 12.66 -6.94 -8.81
CA ALA A 132 12.78 -7.07 -10.25
C ALA A 132 11.53 -6.53 -10.96
N MET A 133 10.35 -6.83 -10.44
CA MET A 133 9.10 -6.36 -11.01
C MET A 133 8.90 -4.85 -10.88
N LEU A 134 9.21 -4.25 -9.73
CA LEU A 134 9.15 -2.80 -9.56
C LEU A 134 10.05 -2.09 -10.57
N ARG A 135 11.24 -2.63 -10.83
CA ARG A 135 12.15 -2.10 -11.87
C ARG A 135 11.57 -2.19 -13.27
N THR A 136 10.84 -3.27 -13.62
CA THR A 136 10.15 -3.36 -14.94
C THR A 136 9.05 -2.30 -15.09
N MET A 137 8.51 -1.79 -13.97
CA MET A 137 7.54 -0.69 -13.96
C MET A 137 8.19 0.69 -13.96
N GLY A 138 9.53 0.78 -14.05
CA GLY A 138 10.29 2.03 -13.99
C GLY A 138 10.48 2.57 -12.57
N ILE A 139 10.21 1.77 -11.55
CA ILE A 139 10.34 2.15 -10.14
C ILE A 139 11.55 1.43 -9.56
N ASP A 140 12.63 2.16 -9.26
CA ASP A 140 13.76 1.60 -8.50
C ASP A 140 13.50 1.78 -7.00
N PRO A 141 13.12 0.72 -6.28
CA PRO A 141 12.74 0.84 -4.87
C PRO A 141 13.89 1.27 -3.96
N LYS A 142 15.15 1.10 -4.40
CA LYS A 142 16.34 1.49 -3.62
C LYS A 142 16.63 2.99 -3.67
N THR A 143 16.08 3.70 -4.65
CA THR A 143 16.26 5.14 -4.80
C THR A 143 15.15 5.97 -4.19
N ILE A 144 14.02 5.33 -3.86
CA ILE A 144 12.85 6.03 -3.30
C ILE A 144 13.06 6.31 -1.82
N ARG A 145 12.97 7.59 -1.44
CA ARG A 145 13.07 8.02 -0.06
C ARG A 145 11.80 7.68 0.74
N PRO A 146 11.89 7.51 2.07
CA PRO A 146 10.74 7.17 2.93
C PRO A 146 9.55 8.14 2.83
N ASP A 147 9.82 9.41 2.53
CA ASP A 147 8.85 10.51 2.41
C ASP A 147 8.31 10.71 0.98
N GLN A 148 8.62 9.81 0.06
CA GLN A 148 8.12 9.80 -1.30
C GLN A 148 6.95 8.81 -1.46
N TYR A 149 6.06 9.11 -2.40
CA TYR A 149 4.81 8.38 -2.61
C TYR A 149 4.54 8.13 -4.09
N VAL A 150 3.89 7.01 -4.40
CA VAL A 150 3.48 6.66 -5.76
C VAL A 150 2.04 6.16 -5.73
N LEU A 151 1.17 6.71 -6.58
CA LEU A 151 -0.15 6.14 -6.84
C LEU A 151 0.00 4.98 -7.83
N MET A 152 -0.18 3.75 -7.36
CA MET A 152 0.02 2.54 -8.16
C MET A 152 -1.17 2.21 -9.05
N ARG A 153 -2.38 2.61 -8.63
CA ARG A 153 -3.64 2.34 -9.31
C ARG A 153 -4.62 3.50 -9.13
N GLU A 154 -5.33 3.84 -10.21
CA GLU A 154 -6.27 4.97 -10.23
C GLU A 154 -7.66 4.62 -9.68
N GLU A 155 -7.97 3.34 -9.55
CA GLU A 155 -9.26 2.89 -9.00
C GLU A 155 -9.20 2.79 -7.48
N GLN A 156 -10.27 3.27 -6.87
CA GLN A 156 -10.47 3.20 -5.42
C GLN A 156 -11.07 1.85 -5.00
N ASP A 157 -10.52 1.26 -3.96
CA ASP A 157 -11.14 0.12 -3.29
C ASP A 157 -12.29 0.58 -2.37
N ARG A 158 -13.51 0.30 -2.79
CA ARG A 158 -14.71 0.77 -2.09
C ARG A 158 -14.98 0.04 -0.77
N ASP A 159 -14.41 -1.14 -0.59
CA ASP A 159 -14.58 -1.94 0.63
C ASP A 159 -13.55 -1.59 1.72
N ALA A 160 -12.66 -0.65 1.43
CA ALA A 160 -11.60 -0.23 2.34
C ALA A 160 -12.12 0.26 3.71
N ALA A 161 -13.27 0.94 3.75
CA ALA A 161 -13.85 1.44 5.01
C ALA A 161 -14.25 0.29 5.95
N HIS A 162 -14.76 -0.81 5.40
CA HIS A 162 -15.08 -2.00 6.20
C HIS A 162 -13.79 -2.66 6.71
N ARG A 163 -12.82 -2.87 5.83
CA ARG A 163 -11.53 -3.45 6.22
C ARG A 163 -10.77 -2.60 7.22
N TRP A 164 -10.92 -1.27 7.17
CA TRP A 164 -10.32 -0.33 8.11
C TRP A 164 -10.72 -0.62 9.57
N ASN A 165 -12.00 -0.88 9.85
CA ASN A 165 -12.46 -1.19 11.20
C ASN A 165 -11.84 -2.49 11.71
N VAL A 166 -11.88 -3.55 10.90
CA VAL A 166 -11.27 -4.85 11.22
C VAL A 166 -9.78 -4.71 11.49
N LEU A 167 -9.09 -3.96 10.65
CA LEU A 167 -7.65 -3.71 10.75
C LEU A 167 -7.30 -3.00 12.06
N ASN A 168 -8.06 -1.97 12.46
CA ASN A 168 -7.81 -1.24 13.71
C ASN A 168 -8.08 -2.09 14.95
N GLU A 169 -9.05 -2.99 14.92
CA GLU A 169 -9.29 -3.93 16.01
C GLU A 169 -8.11 -4.87 16.20
N ILE A 170 -7.63 -5.46 15.11
CA ILE A 170 -6.49 -6.39 15.16
C ILE A 170 -5.20 -5.67 15.56
N ARG A 171 -4.97 -4.45 15.04
CA ARG A 171 -3.78 -3.66 15.36
C ARG A 171 -3.60 -3.44 16.86
N LYS A 172 -4.69 -3.24 17.62
CA LYS A 172 -4.67 -3.00 19.07
C LYS A 172 -4.31 -4.25 19.88
N LYS A 173 -4.39 -5.44 19.31
CA LYS A 173 -4.10 -6.69 20.01
C LYS A 173 -2.62 -6.77 20.39
N LYS A 174 -2.35 -7.32 21.58
CA LYS A 174 -1.00 -7.56 22.10
C LYS A 174 -0.49 -8.94 21.66
N VAL A 175 -0.38 -9.16 20.35
CA VAL A 175 0.11 -10.39 19.73
C VAL A 175 1.22 -10.04 18.74
N SER A 176 1.94 -11.06 18.26
CA SER A 176 3.03 -10.86 17.30
C SER A 176 2.54 -10.26 15.97
N VAL A 177 3.44 -9.60 15.24
CA VAL A 177 3.13 -9.07 13.90
C VAL A 177 2.64 -10.18 12.96
N LYS A 178 3.25 -11.37 13.02
CA LYS A 178 2.88 -12.54 12.22
C LYS A 178 1.43 -12.97 12.50
N GLU A 179 1.04 -13.05 13.77
CA GLU A 179 -0.33 -13.38 14.17
C GLU A 179 -1.34 -12.32 13.74
N LYS A 180 -1.00 -11.03 13.84
CA LYS A 180 -1.86 -9.95 13.35
C LYS A 180 -2.10 -10.06 11.85
N ILE A 181 -1.04 -10.30 11.06
CA ILE A 181 -1.10 -10.41 9.61
C ILE A 181 -1.99 -11.57 9.20
N ILE A 182 -1.78 -12.76 9.77
CA ILE A 182 -2.60 -13.92 9.40
C ILE A 182 -4.06 -13.75 9.84
N GLU A 183 -4.32 -13.19 11.01
CA GLU A 183 -5.68 -12.91 11.45
C GLU A 183 -6.40 -11.94 10.50
N TYR A 184 -5.71 -10.89 10.04
CA TYR A 184 -6.28 -9.93 9.10
C TYR A 184 -6.57 -10.56 7.74
N LEU A 185 -5.66 -11.36 7.22
CA LEU A 185 -5.84 -12.10 5.97
C LEU A 185 -7.00 -13.10 6.06
N ARG A 186 -7.14 -13.82 7.19
CA ARG A 186 -8.27 -14.74 7.45
C ARG A 186 -9.62 -14.04 7.52
N LYS A 187 -9.66 -12.77 7.96
CA LYS A 187 -10.88 -11.94 7.90
C LYS A 187 -11.21 -11.45 6.49
N ASN A 188 -10.26 -11.55 5.56
CA ASN A 188 -10.35 -11.05 4.19
C ASN A 188 -10.01 -12.16 3.16
N VAL A 189 -10.39 -13.40 3.40
CA VAL A 189 -10.13 -14.52 2.48
C VAL A 189 -10.67 -14.21 1.08
N GLY A 190 -9.86 -14.42 0.06
CA GLY A 190 -10.18 -14.14 -1.33
C GLY A 190 -10.17 -12.65 -1.72
N THR A 191 -10.02 -11.75 -0.74
CA THR A 191 -10.02 -10.30 -0.98
C THR A 191 -8.58 -9.78 -1.07
N PRO A 192 -8.25 -8.97 -2.10
CA PRO A 192 -6.94 -8.33 -2.20
C PRO A 192 -6.67 -7.37 -1.04
N VAL A 193 -5.51 -7.54 -0.41
CA VAL A 193 -5.00 -6.72 0.70
C VAL A 193 -3.68 -6.09 0.25
N THR A 194 -3.52 -4.79 0.50
CA THR A 194 -2.32 -4.06 0.08
C THR A 194 -1.19 -4.19 1.10
N GLY A 195 0.07 -4.07 0.62
CA GLY A 195 1.24 -3.99 1.50
C GLY A 195 1.16 -2.82 2.48
N GLU A 196 0.50 -1.73 2.12
CA GLU A 196 0.26 -0.58 3.00
C GLU A 196 -0.68 -0.92 4.17
N GLU A 197 -1.73 -1.71 3.92
CA GLU A 197 -2.61 -2.21 4.99
C GLU A 197 -1.83 -3.11 5.95
N LEU A 198 -0.98 -4.00 5.43
CA LEU A 198 -0.15 -4.90 6.23
C LEU A 198 0.93 -4.15 7.01
N SER A 199 1.58 -3.15 6.40
CA SER A 199 2.54 -2.27 7.06
C SER A 199 1.89 -1.50 8.22
N TYR A 200 0.75 -0.88 7.97
CA TYR A 200 0.00 -0.17 9.00
C TYR A 200 -0.46 -1.10 10.13
N LEU A 201 -0.93 -2.30 9.81
CA LEU A 201 -1.31 -3.33 10.78
C LEU A 201 -0.13 -3.73 11.67
N ALA A 202 1.05 -3.85 11.09
CA ALA A 202 2.30 -4.16 11.77
C ALA A 202 2.85 -3.01 12.63
N GLY A 203 2.21 -1.83 12.63
CA GLY A 203 2.69 -0.64 13.33
C GLY A 203 3.85 0.05 12.62
N ASP A 204 3.87 -0.02 11.30
CA ASP A 204 4.91 0.53 10.42
C ASP A 204 6.32 -0.04 10.73
N THR A 205 6.39 -1.28 11.24
CA THR A 205 7.66 -1.99 11.48
C THR A 205 8.27 -2.48 10.18
N LYS A 206 9.59 -2.49 10.08
CA LYS A 206 10.35 -2.89 8.86
C LYS A 206 10.24 -4.37 8.48
N GLU A 207 9.63 -5.21 9.31
CA GLU A 207 9.66 -6.68 9.20
C GLU A 207 8.37 -7.29 8.62
N TRP A 208 7.34 -6.51 8.33
CA TRP A 208 6.03 -7.06 7.93
C TRP A 208 6.09 -7.92 6.66
N ALA A 209 6.82 -7.49 5.64
CA ALA A 209 6.93 -8.21 4.37
C ALA A 209 7.62 -9.58 4.56
N ARG A 210 8.65 -9.64 5.43
CA ARG A 210 9.29 -10.89 5.82
C ARG A 210 8.29 -11.81 6.53
N ARG A 211 7.44 -11.29 7.43
CA ARG A 211 6.43 -12.10 8.12
C ARG A 211 5.38 -12.67 7.17
N VAL A 212 4.98 -11.91 6.15
CA VAL A 212 4.09 -12.44 5.09
C VAL A 212 4.76 -13.61 4.35
N ARG A 213 6.06 -13.48 4.02
CA ARG A 213 6.80 -14.56 3.37
C ARG A 213 6.89 -15.80 4.26
N GLU A 214 7.23 -15.66 5.53
CA GLU A 214 7.29 -16.76 6.49
C GLU A 214 5.93 -17.50 6.60
N LEU A 215 4.81 -16.77 6.66
CA LEU A 215 3.48 -17.36 6.65
C LEU A 215 3.25 -18.25 5.41
N ARG A 216 3.76 -17.83 4.24
CA ARG A 216 3.62 -18.61 3.00
C ARG A 216 4.61 -19.76 2.90
N THR A 217 5.90 -19.52 3.17
CA THR A 217 6.99 -20.46 2.86
C THR A 217 7.32 -21.41 4.00
N GLU A 218 6.96 -21.08 5.24
CA GLU A 218 7.26 -21.86 6.43
C GLU A 218 5.98 -22.47 7.05
N ASP A 219 4.92 -21.63 7.16
CA ASP A 219 3.67 -22.08 7.77
C ASP A 219 2.68 -22.66 6.75
N GLY A 220 2.94 -22.53 5.44
CA GLY A 220 2.12 -23.11 4.38
C GLY A 220 0.75 -22.45 4.18
N TRP A 221 0.60 -21.18 4.52
CA TRP A 221 -0.62 -20.43 4.19
C TRP A 221 -0.66 -20.09 2.70
N PRO A 222 -1.78 -20.31 1.99
CA PRO A 222 -1.90 -20.03 0.55
C PRO A 222 -2.05 -18.54 0.28
N ILE A 223 -1.02 -17.77 0.63
CA ILE A 223 -0.94 -16.32 0.38
C ILE A 223 -0.36 -16.12 -1.01
N ALA A 224 -1.21 -15.76 -1.96
CA ALA A 224 -0.81 -15.50 -3.34
C ALA A 224 -0.44 -14.02 -3.54
N THR A 225 0.51 -13.81 -4.44
CA THR A 225 0.92 -12.52 -4.99
C THR A 225 0.94 -12.62 -6.51
N LYS A 226 1.26 -11.53 -7.19
CA LYS A 226 1.40 -11.54 -8.66
C LYS A 226 2.32 -12.67 -9.14
N ASN A 227 3.45 -12.90 -8.48
CA ASN A 227 4.46 -13.87 -8.89
C ASN A 227 4.16 -15.29 -8.41
N THR A 228 3.33 -15.46 -7.39
CA THR A 228 3.10 -16.76 -6.75
C THR A 228 1.70 -17.33 -6.98
N GLY A 229 1.14 -17.12 -8.18
CA GLY A 229 -0.10 -17.74 -8.62
C GLY A 229 -1.23 -16.80 -9.03
N ARG A 230 -1.08 -15.48 -8.84
CA ARG A 230 -2.11 -14.48 -9.15
C ARG A 230 -1.58 -13.38 -10.08
N ASN A 231 -1.35 -13.73 -11.35
CA ASN A 231 -0.88 -12.78 -12.38
C ASN A 231 -1.81 -11.58 -12.60
N ASP A 232 -3.06 -11.70 -12.19
CA ASP A 232 -4.08 -10.64 -12.22
C ASP A 232 -3.87 -9.57 -11.13
N LEU A 233 -3.09 -9.87 -10.09
CA LEU A 233 -2.84 -8.92 -9.01
C LEU A 233 -1.76 -7.91 -9.40
N PRO A 234 -1.90 -6.65 -8.95
CA PRO A 234 -0.79 -5.70 -8.95
C PRO A 234 0.32 -6.12 -7.98
N VAL A 235 1.51 -5.55 -8.19
CA VAL A 235 2.64 -5.72 -7.26
C VAL A 235 2.29 -5.17 -5.88
N GLY A 236 2.74 -5.85 -4.84
CA GLY A 236 2.50 -5.44 -3.45
C GLY A 236 1.09 -5.69 -2.96
N VAL A 237 0.36 -6.56 -3.63
CA VAL A 237 -0.95 -7.03 -3.21
C VAL A 237 -0.89 -8.50 -2.87
N TYR A 238 -1.56 -8.86 -1.81
CA TYR A 238 -1.57 -10.16 -1.19
C TYR A 238 -3.00 -10.67 -1.07
N VAL A 239 -3.22 -11.95 -1.32
CA VAL A 239 -4.53 -12.58 -1.14
C VAL A 239 -4.33 -13.90 -0.41
N LEU A 240 -5.06 -14.10 0.68
CA LEU A 240 -5.22 -15.44 1.26
C LEU A 240 -6.31 -16.15 0.45
N GLU A 241 -5.92 -17.14 -0.33
CA GLU A 241 -6.83 -17.83 -1.26
C GLU A 241 -7.87 -18.70 -0.53
N GLU A 242 -7.47 -19.31 0.57
CA GLU A 242 -8.31 -20.18 1.39
C GLU A 242 -7.86 -20.11 2.86
N ASP A 243 -8.78 -20.24 3.82
CA ASP A 243 -8.47 -20.31 5.26
C ASP A 243 -8.05 -21.73 5.65
N ARG A 244 -7.03 -22.23 4.98
CA ARG A 244 -6.46 -23.56 5.20
C ARG A 244 -4.95 -23.52 4.96
N GLN A 245 -4.17 -24.12 5.85
CA GLN A 245 -2.74 -24.35 5.61
C GLN A 245 -2.55 -25.55 4.69
N ALA A 246 -1.47 -25.52 3.92
CA ALA A 246 -1.02 -26.70 3.16
C ALA A 246 -0.78 -27.88 4.07
N TYR A 247 -0.82 -29.10 3.51
CA TYR A 247 -0.43 -30.32 4.25
C TYR A 247 1.00 -30.17 4.76
N GLU A 248 1.28 -30.76 5.93
CA GLU A 248 2.55 -30.52 6.65
C GLU A 248 3.79 -30.76 5.79
N HIS A 249 3.78 -31.78 4.94
CA HIS A 249 4.88 -32.13 4.03
C HIS A 249 4.99 -31.22 2.78
N ASP A 250 4.00 -30.38 2.50
CA ASP A 250 3.98 -29.43 1.38
C ASP A 250 4.08 -27.97 1.84
N ARG A 251 4.33 -27.70 3.14
CA ARG A 251 4.38 -26.35 3.69
C ARG A 251 5.67 -25.61 3.35
N ILE A 252 6.80 -26.26 3.49
CA ILE A 252 8.12 -25.60 3.42
C ILE A 252 8.62 -25.66 1.97
N ILE A 253 8.21 -24.68 1.14
CA ILE A 253 8.68 -24.55 -0.25
C ILE A 253 9.16 -23.10 -0.45
N PRO A 254 10.48 -22.88 -0.72
CA PRO A 254 11.03 -21.57 -0.99
C PRO A 254 10.39 -20.88 -2.20
N ASP A 255 10.20 -19.57 -2.14
CA ASP A 255 9.57 -18.79 -3.22
C ASP A 255 10.25 -18.95 -4.59
N PRO A 256 11.60 -18.91 -4.73
CA PRO A 256 12.23 -19.10 -6.04
C PRO A 256 11.86 -20.43 -6.70
N ILE A 257 11.79 -21.51 -5.92
CA ILE A 257 11.38 -22.84 -6.42
C ILE A 257 9.90 -22.84 -6.76
N ARG A 258 9.07 -22.24 -5.91
CA ARG A 258 7.62 -22.08 -6.16
C ARG A 258 7.35 -21.37 -7.49
N VAL A 259 8.00 -20.24 -7.73
CA VAL A 259 7.86 -19.46 -8.97
C VAL A 259 8.32 -20.30 -10.16
N ALA A 260 9.49 -20.93 -10.10
CA ALA A 260 10.03 -21.74 -11.19
C ALA A 260 9.11 -22.93 -11.56
N VAL A 261 8.49 -23.58 -10.56
CA VAL A 261 7.53 -24.67 -10.81
C VAL A 261 6.26 -24.15 -11.46
N LEU A 262 5.69 -23.05 -10.94
CA LEU A 262 4.48 -22.43 -11.51
C LEU A 262 4.70 -21.97 -12.96
N GLU A 263 5.84 -21.36 -13.25
CA GLU A 263 6.22 -20.93 -14.62
C GLU A 263 6.40 -22.12 -15.55
N ARG A 264 7.15 -23.15 -15.13
CA ARG A 264 7.33 -24.40 -15.90
C ARG A 264 5.98 -25.03 -16.27
N ASP A 265 5.02 -25.06 -15.33
CA ASP A 265 3.71 -25.68 -15.52
C ASP A 265 2.69 -24.68 -16.14
N GLY A 266 3.11 -23.47 -16.52
CA GLY A 266 2.30 -22.47 -17.19
C GLY A 266 1.13 -21.97 -16.36
N PHE A 267 1.27 -21.93 -15.01
CA PHE A 267 0.22 -21.59 -14.05
C PHE A 267 -1.06 -22.43 -14.23
N LYS A 268 -0.89 -23.73 -14.47
CA LYS A 268 -1.98 -24.70 -14.69
C LYS A 268 -1.79 -25.93 -13.85
N CYS A 269 -2.90 -26.55 -13.46
CA CYS A 269 -2.89 -27.85 -12.85
C CYS A 269 -2.36 -28.90 -13.85
N THR A 270 -1.29 -29.59 -13.52
CA THR A 270 -0.68 -30.62 -14.39
C THR A 270 -1.58 -31.87 -14.53
N CYS A 271 -2.54 -32.08 -13.61
CA CYS A 271 -3.46 -33.20 -13.64
C CYS A 271 -4.69 -32.92 -14.53
N CYS A 272 -5.40 -31.80 -14.34
CA CYS A 272 -6.66 -31.53 -15.04
C CYS A 272 -6.60 -30.32 -15.98
N GLY A 273 -5.46 -29.63 -16.11
CA GLY A 273 -5.30 -28.47 -16.99
C GLY A 273 -6.06 -27.23 -16.57
N TRP A 274 -6.60 -27.20 -15.35
CA TRP A 274 -7.28 -26.03 -14.82
C TRP A 274 -6.28 -24.90 -14.53
N SER A 275 -6.69 -23.67 -14.88
CA SER A 275 -5.98 -22.44 -14.56
C SER A 275 -6.98 -21.42 -14.03
N ARG A 276 -6.50 -20.39 -13.35
CA ARG A 276 -7.37 -19.41 -12.68
C ARG A 276 -8.23 -18.58 -13.62
N ASP A 277 -7.79 -18.35 -14.84
CA ASP A 277 -8.57 -17.70 -15.90
C ASP A 277 -9.88 -18.45 -16.24
N LYS A 278 -9.96 -19.74 -15.89
CA LYS A 278 -11.16 -20.56 -16.01
C LYS A 278 -12.05 -20.57 -14.76
N LEU A 279 -11.70 -19.80 -13.73
CA LEU A 279 -12.48 -19.75 -12.50
C LEU A 279 -13.87 -19.19 -12.76
N ASN A 280 -14.89 -19.90 -12.30
CA ASN A 280 -16.27 -19.43 -12.24
C ASN A 280 -16.82 -19.57 -10.82
N ARG A 281 -18.02 -19.02 -10.56
CA ARG A 281 -18.62 -18.95 -9.23
C ARG A 281 -18.82 -20.33 -8.60
N ASP A 282 -19.17 -21.31 -9.38
CA ASP A 282 -19.55 -22.66 -8.91
C ASP A 282 -18.40 -23.66 -9.02
N ASP A 283 -17.23 -23.26 -9.52
CA ASP A 283 -16.07 -24.12 -9.66
C ASP A 283 -15.46 -24.40 -8.26
N PRO A 284 -15.34 -25.67 -7.83
CA PRO A 284 -14.69 -26.03 -6.58
C PRO A 284 -13.18 -25.78 -6.58
N ARG A 285 -12.59 -25.64 -7.78
CA ARG A 285 -11.17 -25.31 -7.94
C ARG A 285 -10.98 -23.81 -7.72
N LYS A 286 -10.25 -23.43 -6.68
CA LYS A 286 -10.07 -22.02 -6.28
C LYS A 286 -8.65 -21.52 -6.47
N MET A 287 -7.66 -22.39 -6.31
CA MET A 287 -6.24 -22.01 -6.29
C MET A 287 -5.35 -23.13 -6.85
N LEU A 288 -4.10 -22.77 -7.12
CA LEU A 288 -3.01 -23.69 -7.45
C LEU A 288 -2.14 -23.90 -6.22
N GLU A 289 -1.82 -25.15 -5.96
CA GLU A 289 -0.93 -25.61 -4.89
C GLU A 289 0.25 -26.37 -5.48
N LEU A 290 1.38 -26.43 -4.77
CA LEU A 290 2.50 -27.27 -5.15
C LEU A 290 2.46 -28.57 -4.35
N HIS A 291 2.75 -29.67 -5.03
CA HIS A 291 2.76 -31.02 -4.45
C HIS A 291 4.11 -31.68 -4.68
N HIS A 292 4.68 -32.29 -3.64
CA HIS A 292 5.88 -33.10 -3.75
C HIS A 292 5.53 -34.50 -4.32
N LYS A 293 6.13 -34.85 -5.46
CA LYS A 293 6.01 -36.23 -6.03
C LYS A 293 6.55 -37.26 -5.05
N GLN A 294 7.73 -37.00 -4.50
CA GLN A 294 8.34 -37.71 -3.38
C GLN A 294 8.32 -36.80 -2.16
N GLN A 295 7.66 -37.25 -1.09
CA GLN A 295 7.51 -36.47 0.14
C GLN A 295 8.84 -36.37 0.91
N HIS A 296 9.01 -35.29 1.71
CA HIS A 296 10.21 -35.13 2.55
C HIS A 296 10.50 -36.28 3.47
N LYS A 297 9.48 -36.89 4.06
CA LYS A 297 9.63 -38.11 4.91
C LYS A 297 10.22 -39.30 4.16
N ASP A 298 10.08 -39.32 2.84
CA ASP A 298 10.58 -40.36 1.94
C ASP A 298 11.86 -39.92 1.21
N GLY A 299 12.53 -38.84 1.70
CA GLY A 299 13.79 -38.31 1.15
C GLY A 299 13.61 -37.32 -0.02
N GLY A 300 12.40 -36.84 -0.26
CA GLY A 300 12.15 -35.83 -1.31
C GLY A 300 12.69 -34.46 -0.94
N GLU A 301 13.30 -33.79 -1.90
CA GLU A 301 13.86 -32.44 -1.75
C GLU A 301 12.97 -31.37 -2.41
N ASN A 302 13.17 -30.12 -2.00
CA ASN A 302 12.56 -28.94 -2.64
C ASN A 302 13.28 -28.63 -3.95
N THR A 303 13.05 -29.41 -4.98
CA THR A 303 13.59 -29.18 -6.32
C THR A 303 12.47 -28.98 -7.34
N VAL A 304 12.75 -28.29 -8.42
CA VAL A 304 11.77 -28.06 -9.50
C VAL A 304 11.27 -29.37 -10.08
N GLU A 305 12.12 -30.41 -10.15
CA GLU A 305 11.83 -31.73 -10.69
C GLU A 305 10.89 -32.53 -9.78
N ASN A 306 11.04 -32.37 -8.45
CA ASN A 306 10.23 -33.08 -7.46
C ASN A 306 8.87 -32.45 -7.18
N LEU A 307 8.65 -31.20 -7.62
CA LEU A 307 7.40 -30.47 -7.39
C LEU A 307 6.54 -30.41 -8.67
N ILE A 308 5.22 -30.45 -8.49
CA ILE A 308 4.24 -30.23 -9.56
C ILE A 308 3.15 -29.26 -9.10
N THR A 309 2.57 -28.55 -10.07
CA THR A 309 1.43 -27.67 -9.83
C THR A 309 0.12 -28.44 -9.93
N LEU A 310 -0.72 -28.36 -8.91
CA LEU A 310 -2.05 -28.95 -8.87
C LEU A 310 -3.09 -27.89 -8.49
N CYS A 311 -4.35 -28.06 -8.91
CA CYS A 311 -5.44 -27.31 -8.27
C CYS A 311 -5.78 -27.95 -6.91
N ASN A 312 -6.38 -27.21 -6.00
CA ASN A 312 -6.76 -27.70 -4.67
C ASN A 312 -7.56 -29.01 -4.72
N VAL A 313 -8.46 -29.19 -5.70
CA VAL A 313 -9.26 -30.43 -5.84
C VAL A 313 -8.41 -31.62 -6.22
N CYS A 314 -7.50 -31.47 -7.20
CA CYS A 314 -6.58 -32.57 -7.58
C CYS A 314 -5.57 -32.87 -6.49
N HIS A 315 -5.10 -31.85 -5.77
CA HIS A 315 -4.19 -31.99 -4.63
C HIS A 315 -4.83 -32.81 -3.50
N ASP A 316 -6.05 -32.45 -3.09
CA ASP A 316 -6.81 -33.21 -2.08
C ASP A 316 -7.13 -34.61 -2.53
N ALA A 317 -7.37 -34.85 -3.82
CA ALA A 317 -7.63 -36.20 -4.33
C ALA A 317 -6.41 -37.11 -4.20
N ILE A 318 -5.19 -36.60 -4.43
CA ILE A 318 -3.95 -37.38 -4.28
C ILE A 318 -3.70 -37.73 -2.81
N HIS A 319 -3.96 -36.79 -1.89
CA HIS A 319 -3.77 -37.04 -0.45
C HIS A 319 -4.76 -38.07 0.09
N ARG A 320 -6.04 -38.02 -0.33
CA ARG A 320 -7.05 -39.00 0.06
C ARG A 320 -6.78 -40.45 -0.42
N GLN A 321 -5.99 -40.58 -1.49
CA GLN A 321 -5.61 -41.91 -1.99
C GLN A 321 -4.43 -42.55 -1.23
N LYS A 322 -3.71 -41.73 -0.44
CA LYS A 322 -2.52 -42.17 0.34
C LYS A 322 -2.83 -42.42 1.82
N GLU A 323 -4.06 -42.08 2.29
CA GLU A 323 -4.61 -42.46 3.59
C GLU A 323 -5.34 -43.82 3.48
#